data_8285169facd5e1696beb7e7692db7b83
#
_entry.id   8285169facd5e1696beb7e7692db7b83
#
_cell.length_a   1.000
_cell.length_b   1.000
_cell.length_c   1.000
_cell.angle_alpha   90.00
_cell.angle_beta   90.00
_cell.angle_gamma   90.00
#
_symmetry.space_group_name_H-M   'P 1'
#
loop_
_entity.id
_entity.type
_entity.pdbx_description
1 polymer ?
#
loop_
_entity_poly.entity_id
_entity_poly.type
_entity_poly.pdbx_seq_one_letter_code
_entity_poly.pdbx_strand_id
1 'polypeptide(L)'
;MEITVNEKPESSQESTLHELDTQYLLDLEQTFAKDLLQSVQYSWEAIPLIKEYIILSRERLISEGYEEIEENIWVGEAVCINEISQIEGPLIIGKNSKIGFCANIRGGIIGENCEIGDSEIKNSILFNGVKVPHKSYVGDSLLGYMVHLGCGTSCMNLKSIKSPVSIKFFDKKINTGLRKFGSILGDFVDIGGNSTLNPGTVVGRNTTIYSGSLLSGYIPGNSICKTKSSIEIVEKI
;
A
#
# COMPACT_ATOMS: atom_id res chain seq x y z
N MET A 1 -6.13 -8.27 -20.35
CA MET A 1 -4.68 -8.42 -20.46
C MET A 1 -4.29 -9.54 -19.51
N GLU A 2 -3.89 -10.69 -20.04
CA GLU A 2 -3.44 -11.81 -19.22
C GLU A 2 -1.98 -11.59 -18.84
N ILE A 3 -1.67 -11.74 -17.54
CA ILE A 3 -0.30 -11.75 -17.07
C ILE A 3 0.29 -13.09 -17.44
N THR A 4 1.14 -13.11 -18.46
CA THR A 4 1.91 -14.33 -18.80
C THR A 4 3.15 -14.32 -17.89
N VAL A 5 3.17 -15.16 -16.89
CA VAL A 5 4.38 -15.45 -16.10
C VAL A 5 5.22 -16.38 -16.98
N ASN A 6 6.38 -15.93 -17.45
CA ASN A 6 7.34 -16.84 -18.08
C ASN A 6 7.76 -17.87 -17.02
N GLU A 7 7.62 -19.13 -17.34
CA GLU A 7 7.90 -20.26 -16.46
C GLU A 7 9.28 -20.12 -15.80
N LYS A 8 9.30 -20.13 -14.47
CA LYS A 8 10.51 -20.47 -13.74
C LYS A 8 10.90 -21.91 -14.11
N PRO A 9 12.20 -22.26 -14.17
CA PRO A 9 12.59 -23.63 -14.34
C PRO A 9 11.91 -24.52 -13.29
N GLU A 10 11.40 -25.64 -13.72
CA GLU A 10 10.64 -26.61 -12.95
C GLU A 10 11.31 -26.96 -11.62
N SER A 11 10.90 -26.27 -10.56
CA SER A 11 10.79 -26.84 -9.23
C SER A 11 9.35 -26.57 -8.81
N SER A 12 8.54 -27.59 -8.84
CA SER A 12 7.15 -27.60 -8.39
C SER A 12 7.09 -27.31 -6.88
N GLN A 13 7.26 -26.02 -6.51
CA GLN A 13 6.74 -25.55 -5.24
C GLN A 13 5.26 -25.26 -5.51
N GLU A 14 4.39 -26.10 -4.96
CA GLU A 14 2.98 -25.78 -4.82
C GLU A 14 2.90 -24.39 -4.22
N SER A 15 2.40 -23.43 -4.99
CA SER A 15 2.15 -22.07 -4.52
C SER A 15 1.14 -22.15 -3.38
N THR A 16 1.64 -21.99 -2.16
CA THR A 16 0.82 -22.12 -0.95
C THR A 16 0.23 -20.77 -0.60
N LEU A 17 -1.01 -20.76 -0.10
CA LEU A 17 -1.70 -19.53 0.39
C LEU A 17 -0.84 -18.76 1.40
N HIS A 18 0.16 -19.38 2.00
CA HIS A 18 1.15 -18.77 2.87
C HIS A 18 1.85 -17.54 2.24
N GLU A 19 1.98 -17.46 0.92
CA GLU A 19 2.53 -16.27 0.24
C GLU A 19 1.66 -15.00 0.40
N LEU A 20 0.42 -15.15 0.86
CA LEU A 20 -0.49 -14.05 1.18
C LEU A 20 -0.52 -13.71 2.68
N ASP A 21 0.14 -14.49 3.53
CA ASP A 21 0.16 -14.24 4.96
C ASP A 21 0.85 -12.90 5.28
N THR A 22 0.34 -12.21 6.28
CA THR A 22 0.85 -10.91 6.71
C THR A 22 2.36 -10.94 6.94
N GLN A 23 2.85 -11.93 7.70
CA GLN A 23 4.27 -12.03 8.05
C GLN A 23 5.17 -12.47 6.89
N TYR A 24 4.61 -13.09 5.86
CA TYR A 24 5.36 -13.41 4.64
C TYR A 24 5.63 -12.17 3.80
N LEU A 25 4.65 -11.26 3.73
CA LEU A 25 4.71 -10.06 2.91
C LEU A 25 5.40 -8.88 3.59
N LEU A 26 5.32 -8.76 4.93
CA LEU A 26 5.60 -7.54 5.68
C LEU A 26 6.49 -7.81 6.89
N ASP A 27 7.50 -6.97 7.10
CA ASP A 27 8.29 -6.92 8.33
C ASP A 27 7.56 -6.07 9.38
N LEU A 28 6.88 -6.72 10.31
CA LEU A 28 6.04 -6.06 11.30
C LEU A 28 6.83 -5.21 12.33
N GLU A 29 8.15 -5.31 12.37
CA GLU A 29 8.99 -4.43 13.19
C GLU A 29 9.12 -3.02 12.58
N GLN A 30 8.64 -2.83 11.35
CA GLN A 30 8.74 -1.59 10.60
C GLN A 30 7.44 -0.78 10.58
N THR A 31 6.57 -0.96 11.56
CA THR A 31 5.30 -0.22 11.64
C THR A 31 4.79 -0.09 13.06
N PHE A 32 4.12 1.03 13.36
CA PHE A 32 3.36 1.19 14.60
C PHE A 32 2.20 0.19 14.71
N ALA A 33 1.67 -0.27 13.57
CA ALA A 33 0.52 -1.18 13.51
C ALA A 33 0.86 -2.66 13.78
N LYS A 34 2.03 -2.97 14.36
CA LYS A 34 2.51 -4.34 14.61
C LYS A 34 1.45 -5.21 15.27
N ASP A 35 0.90 -4.78 16.40
CA ASP A 35 -0.05 -5.57 17.19
C ASP A 35 -1.34 -5.85 16.42
N LEU A 36 -1.83 -4.84 15.66
CA LEU A 36 -2.98 -4.99 14.78
C LEU A 36 -2.72 -6.06 13.71
N LEU A 37 -1.57 -5.99 13.07
CA LEU A 37 -1.22 -6.90 11.98
C LEU A 37 -0.87 -8.31 12.46
N GLN A 38 -0.41 -8.46 13.70
CA GLN A 38 -0.22 -9.78 14.33
C GLN A 38 -1.54 -10.45 14.71
N SER A 39 -2.61 -9.69 14.88
CA SER A 39 -3.94 -10.22 15.23
C SER A 39 -4.71 -10.81 14.06
N VAL A 40 -4.22 -10.65 12.83
CA VAL A 40 -4.86 -11.09 11.59
C VAL A 40 -3.95 -12.04 10.81
N GLN A 41 -4.54 -12.97 10.06
CA GLN A 41 -3.78 -13.84 9.18
C GLN A 41 -3.37 -13.07 7.90
N TYR A 42 -4.31 -12.40 7.28
CA TYR A 42 -4.11 -11.66 6.05
C TYR A 42 -4.18 -10.15 6.28
N SER A 43 -3.21 -9.42 5.77
CA SER A 43 -3.09 -7.97 6.02
C SER A 43 -4.34 -7.15 5.65
N TRP A 44 -5.12 -7.57 4.65
CA TRP A 44 -6.34 -6.86 4.28
C TRP A 44 -7.43 -6.90 5.36
N GLU A 45 -7.38 -7.87 6.28
CA GLU A 45 -8.32 -7.98 7.40
C GLU A 45 -8.13 -6.85 8.42
N ALA A 46 -6.94 -6.24 8.45
CA ALA A 46 -6.65 -5.09 9.30
C ALA A 46 -7.29 -3.77 8.79
N ILE A 47 -7.59 -3.65 7.50
CA ILE A 47 -8.07 -2.39 6.90
C ILE A 47 -9.32 -1.82 7.59
N PRO A 48 -10.38 -2.60 7.86
CA PRO A 48 -11.55 -2.09 8.55
C PRO A 48 -11.31 -1.74 10.03
N LEU A 49 -10.20 -2.20 10.61
CA LEU A 49 -9.86 -2.02 12.02
C LEU A 49 -8.94 -0.81 12.27
N ILE A 50 -8.37 -0.19 11.23
CA ILE A 50 -7.38 0.89 11.35
C ILE A 50 -7.89 2.03 12.23
N LYS A 51 -9.10 2.51 11.97
CA LYS A 51 -9.70 3.63 12.71
C LYS A 51 -9.80 3.35 14.21
N GLU A 52 -10.37 2.23 14.58
CA GLU A 52 -10.55 1.83 15.98
C GLU A 52 -9.20 1.60 16.67
N TYR A 53 -8.27 0.96 15.98
CA TYR A 53 -6.92 0.74 16.49
C TYR A 53 -6.22 2.05 16.85
N ILE A 54 -6.29 3.08 16.00
CA ILE A 54 -5.69 4.39 16.27
C ILE A 54 -6.30 5.00 17.53
N ILE A 55 -7.63 5.01 17.65
CA ILE A 55 -8.33 5.58 18.81
C ILE A 55 -7.94 4.86 20.10
N LEU A 56 -7.86 3.53 20.08
CA LEU A 56 -7.48 2.72 21.24
C LEU A 56 -6.00 2.81 21.58
N SER A 57 -5.16 3.27 20.67
CA SER A 57 -3.70 3.40 20.87
C SER A 57 -3.29 4.67 21.62
N ARG A 58 -4.22 5.50 22.08
CA ARG A 58 -3.94 6.82 22.70
C ARG A 58 -2.86 6.76 23.79
N GLU A 59 -3.02 5.89 24.77
CA GLU A 59 -2.08 5.81 25.90
C GLU A 59 -0.67 5.39 25.45
N ARG A 60 -0.60 4.45 24.51
CA ARG A 60 0.65 4.02 23.89
C ARG A 60 1.31 5.15 23.11
N LEU A 61 0.56 5.89 22.31
CA LEU A 61 1.08 7.03 21.54
C LEU A 61 1.69 8.09 22.46
N ILE A 62 1.00 8.45 23.56
CA ILE A 62 1.54 9.38 24.56
C ILE A 62 2.84 8.83 25.16
N SER A 63 2.87 7.55 25.53
CA SER A 63 4.06 6.94 26.15
C SER A 63 5.26 6.86 25.20
N GLU A 64 5.03 6.75 23.89
CA GLU A 64 6.06 6.73 22.85
C GLU A 64 6.46 8.13 22.36
N GLY A 65 5.87 9.20 22.96
CA GLY A 65 6.23 10.59 22.71
C GLY A 65 5.59 11.20 21.47
N TYR A 66 4.43 10.68 21.05
CA TYR A 66 3.62 11.32 20.02
C TYR A 66 2.79 12.46 20.60
N GLU A 67 2.62 13.53 19.83
CA GLU A 67 1.78 14.68 20.14
C GLU A 67 0.44 14.60 19.40
N GLU A 68 -0.67 14.85 20.11
CA GLU A 68 -1.99 15.00 19.49
C GLU A 68 -2.17 16.45 19.06
N ILE A 69 -2.10 16.72 17.76
CA ILE A 69 -2.21 18.09 17.21
C ILE A 69 -3.67 18.50 16.92
N GLU A 70 -4.54 17.54 16.65
CA GLU A 70 -6.00 17.66 16.53
C GLU A 70 -6.62 16.36 17.04
N GLU A 71 -7.94 16.30 17.19
CA GLU A 71 -8.65 15.13 17.69
C GLU A 71 -8.31 13.86 16.89
N ASN A 72 -7.64 12.90 17.57
CA ASN A 72 -7.14 11.65 17.00
C ASN A 72 -6.16 11.82 15.81
N ILE A 73 -5.45 12.94 15.72
CA ILE A 73 -4.33 13.15 14.79
C ILE A 73 -3.03 13.23 15.61
N TRP A 74 -2.20 12.22 15.46
CA TRP A 74 -0.99 12.00 16.24
C TRP A 74 0.25 12.15 15.37
N VAL A 75 1.21 12.93 15.82
CA VAL A 75 2.47 13.16 15.11
C VAL A 75 3.66 12.81 16.00
N GLY A 76 4.63 12.12 15.43
CA GLY A 76 5.90 11.82 16.07
C GLY A 76 6.88 12.99 16.00
N GLU A 77 8.03 12.82 16.65
CA GLU A 77 9.12 13.80 16.66
C GLU A 77 9.59 14.14 15.24
N ALA A 78 9.93 15.40 14.99
CA ALA A 78 10.49 15.92 13.73
C ALA A 78 9.63 15.67 12.49
N VAL A 79 8.32 15.47 12.64
CA VAL A 79 7.38 15.43 11.51
C VAL A 79 7.25 16.84 10.93
N CYS A 80 7.33 16.94 9.60
CA CYS A 80 7.11 18.17 8.86
C CYS A 80 5.83 18.07 8.04
N ILE A 81 4.85 18.93 8.31
CA ILE A 81 3.59 19.00 7.57
C ILE A 81 3.53 20.35 6.85
N ASN A 82 3.35 20.32 5.52
CA ASN A 82 3.19 21.55 4.75
C ASN A 82 1.82 22.18 5.05
N GLU A 83 1.77 23.49 5.23
CA GLU A 83 0.55 24.23 5.61
C GLU A 83 -0.61 24.14 4.61
N ILE A 84 -0.33 23.78 3.34
CA ILE A 84 -1.34 23.63 2.29
C ILE A 84 -1.79 22.16 2.14
N SER A 85 -1.26 21.24 2.93
CA SER A 85 -1.74 19.86 2.97
C SER A 85 -3.05 19.76 3.78
N GLN A 86 -3.88 18.79 3.41
CA GLN A 86 -5.10 18.45 4.15
C GLN A 86 -4.89 17.13 4.88
N ILE A 87 -5.14 17.12 6.18
CA ILE A 87 -5.09 15.91 6.99
C ILE A 87 -6.39 15.75 7.77
N GLU A 88 -6.93 14.55 7.80
CA GLU A 88 -8.14 14.19 8.53
C GLU A 88 -7.87 12.96 9.41
N GLY A 89 -8.35 12.97 10.66
CA GLY A 89 -8.21 11.85 11.58
C GLY A 89 -9.25 10.73 11.39
N PRO A 90 -9.07 9.61 12.09
CA PRO A 90 -7.91 9.25 12.93
C PRO A 90 -6.66 8.96 12.11
N LEU A 91 -5.53 9.52 12.54
CA LEU A 91 -4.27 9.47 11.80
C LEU A 91 -3.07 9.39 12.75
N ILE A 92 -2.09 8.56 12.40
CA ILE A 92 -0.77 8.56 13.02
C ILE A 92 0.26 8.89 11.94
N ILE A 93 1.17 9.82 12.23
CA ILE A 93 2.32 10.14 11.38
C ILE A 93 3.59 9.90 12.19
N GLY A 94 4.38 8.92 11.78
CA GLY A 94 5.61 8.49 12.43
C GLY A 94 6.74 9.50 12.31
N LYS A 95 7.72 9.37 13.20
CA LYS A 95 8.87 10.29 13.37
C LYS A 95 9.61 10.55 12.06
N ASN A 96 10.13 11.76 11.93
CA ASN A 96 10.92 12.23 10.77
C ASN A 96 10.18 12.18 9.40
N SER A 97 8.88 11.94 9.38
CA SER A 97 8.10 11.88 8.14
C SER A 97 7.77 13.27 7.61
N LYS A 98 7.66 13.37 6.28
CA LYS A 98 7.39 14.62 5.58
C LYS A 98 6.09 14.52 4.81
N ILE A 99 5.16 15.42 5.13
CA ILE A 99 3.90 15.62 4.42
C ILE A 99 4.06 16.89 3.60
N GLY A 100 4.19 16.72 2.29
CA GLY A 100 4.53 17.78 1.35
C GLY A 100 3.32 18.59 0.89
N PHE A 101 3.59 19.53 0.01
CA PHE A 101 2.62 20.44 -0.60
C PHE A 101 1.45 19.68 -1.24
N CYS A 102 0.22 20.12 -0.97
CA CYS A 102 -1.02 19.54 -1.51
C CYS A 102 -1.26 18.05 -1.21
N ALA A 103 -0.58 17.46 -0.24
CA ALA A 103 -0.93 16.13 0.23
C ALA A 103 -2.35 16.13 0.81
N ASN A 104 -3.13 15.08 0.51
CA ASN A 104 -4.48 14.89 1.04
C ASN A 104 -4.53 13.54 1.78
N ILE A 105 -4.53 13.56 3.12
CA ILE A 105 -4.48 12.35 3.93
C ILE A 105 -5.77 12.24 4.74
N ARG A 106 -6.52 11.18 4.48
CA ARG A 106 -7.82 10.93 5.12
C ARG A 106 -7.77 9.65 5.95
N GLY A 107 -7.19 9.79 7.15
CA GLY A 107 -6.99 8.69 8.10
C GLY A 107 -5.94 7.66 7.68
N GLY A 108 -5.47 6.90 8.65
CA GLY A 108 -4.51 5.83 8.46
C GLY A 108 -3.31 5.89 9.38
N ILE A 109 -2.32 5.06 9.09
CA ILE A 109 -1.05 5.01 9.82
C ILE A 109 0.07 5.23 8.83
N ILE A 110 0.82 6.30 8.99
CA ILE A 110 2.03 6.60 8.24
C ILE A 110 3.20 6.31 9.16
N GLY A 111 4.12 5.44 8.74
CA GLY A 111 5.30 5.05 9.47
C GLY A 111 6.32 6.17 9.62
N GLU A 112 7.49 5.82 10.14
CA GLU A 112 8.61 6.74 10.31
C GLU A 112 9.38 6.94 9.00
N ASN A 113 10.03 8.09 8.84
CA ASN A 113 10.87 8.44 7.68
C ASN A 113 10.13 8.33 6.33
N CYS A 114 8.81 8.49 6.31
CA CYS A 114 8.01 8.49 5.10
C CYS A 114 8.06 9.84 4.39
N GLU A 115 7.82 9.82 3.07
CA GLU A 115 7.74 11.01 2.23
C GLU A 115 6.45 10.96 1.40
N ILE A 116 5.50 11.83 1.71
CA ILE A 116 4.22 11.95 1.00
C ILE A 116 4.17 13.32 0.34
N GLY A 117 4.12 13.37 -0.98
CA GLY A 117 3.98 14.61 -1.75
C GLY A 117 2.52 14.94 -2.07
N ASP A 118 2.26 15.56 -3.23
CA ASP A 118 0.93 15.93 -3.73
C ASP A 118 0.08 14.69 -4.12
N SER A 119 -0.18 13.84 -3.14
CA SER A 119 -0.81 12.54 -3.30
C SER A 119 -1.97 12.38 -2.31
N GLU A 120 -2.91 11.51 -2.65
CA GLU A 120 -4.02 11.19 -1.77
C GLU A 120 -3.80 9.83 -1.08
N ILE A 121 -3.82 9.83 0.25
CA ILE A 121 -3.77 8.63 1.09
C ILE A 121 -5.08 8.51 1.86
N LYS A 122 -5.71 7.36 1.80
CA LYS A 122 -6.98 7.13 2.48
C LYS A 122 -7.01 5.79 3.19
N ASN A 123 -7.27 5.81 4.52
CA ASN A 123 -7.50 4.62 5.33
C ASN A 123 -6.49 3.49 5.03
N SER A 124 -5.20 3.82 5.08
CA SER A 124 -4.10 2.95 4.66
C SER A 124 -3.04 2.85 5.74
N ILE A 125 -2.25 1.79 5.71
CA ILE A 125 -1.06 1.62 6.54
C ILE A 125 0.16 1.70 5.65
N LEU A 126 1.00 2.70 5.88
CA LEU A 126 2.29 2.86 5.24
C LEU A 126 3.37 2.55 6.28
N PHE A 127 4.24 1.60 5.98
CA PHE A 127 5.34 1.22 6.85
C PHE A 127 6.47 2.24 6.79
N ASN A 128 7.49 2.06 7.63
CA ASN A 128 8.64 2.97 7.68
C ASN A 128 9.32 3.11 6.32
N GLY A 129 9.74 4.33 5.99
CA GLY A 129 10.48 4.62 4.77
C GLY A 129 9.69 4.61 3.47
N VAL A 130 8.36 4.50 3.53
CA VAL A 130 7.51 4.53 2.34
C VAL A 130 7.56 5.90 1.67
N LYS A 131 7.65 5.89 0.32
CA LYS A 131 7.67 7.11 -0.50
C LYS A 131 6.52 7.13 -1.50
N VAL A 132 5.69 8.15 -1.41
CA VAL A 132 4.57 8.45 -2.32
C VAL A 132 4.67 9.91 -2.76
N PRO A 133 5.72 10.29 -3.52
CA PRO A 133 6.08 11.69 -3.66
C PRO A 133 5.19 12.49 -4.61
N HIS A 134 4.56 11.86 -5.63
CA HIS A 134 3.94 12.61 -6.72
C HIS A 134 2.64 12.01 -7.22
N LYS A 135 1.52 12.77 -7.09
CA LYS A 135 0.22 12.59 -7.79
C LYS A 135 -0.32 11.16 -7.76
N SER A 136 -0.11 10.46 -6.67
CA SER A 136 -0.55 9.09 -6.49
C SER A 136 -1.84 9.00 -5.66
N TYR A 137 -2.57 7.90 -5.82
CA TYR A 137 -3.72 7.56 -5.00
C TYR A 137 -3.49 6.24 -4.27
N VAL A 138 -3.62 6.25 -2.95
CA VAL A 138 -3.50 5.05 -2.11
C VAL A 138 -4.74 4.93 -1.24
N GLY A 139 -5.66 4.07 -1.64
CA GLY A 139 -6.91 3.86 -0.92
C GLY A 139 -7.03 2.47 -0.31
N ASP A 140 -7.38 2.38 0.99
CA ASP A 140 -7.64 1.13 1.71
C ASP A 140 -6.55 0.08 1.42
N SER A 141 -5.28 0.44 1.61
CA SER A 141 -4.09 -0.32 1.17
C SER A 141 -3.05 -0.46 2.27
N LEU A 142 -2.16 -1.44 2.13
CA LEU A 142 -0.96 -1.55 2.96
C LEU A 142 0.28 -1.49 2.07
N LEU A 143 1.20 -0.59 2.41
CA LEU A 143 2.49 -0.44 1.76
C LEU A 143 3.59 -0.81 2.75
N GLY A 144 4.31 -1.89 2.48
CA GLY A 144 5.36 -2.43 3.32
C GLY A 144 6.59 -1.54 3.43
N TYR A 145 7.57 -1.98 4.17
CA TYR A 145 8.81 -1.26 4.46
C TYR A 145 9.55 -0.87 3.17
N MET A 146 9.95 0.42 3.09
CA MET A 146 10.70 0.98 1.96
C MET A 146 10.01 0.88 0.59
N VAL A 147 8.68 0.75 0.55
CA VAL A 147 7.94 0.79 -0.72
C VAL A 147 8.03 2.18 -1.35
N HIS A 148 8.22 2.20 -2.67
CA HIS A 148 8.20 3.42 -3.46
C HIS A 148 7.12 3.35 -4.54
N LEU A 149 6.35 4.43 -4.68
CA LEU A 149 5.41 4.62 -5.78
C LEU A 149 5.90 5.72 -6.72
N GLY A 150 6.15 5.37 -7.96
CA GLY A 150 6.43 6.34 -9.02
C GLY A 150 5.24 7.26 -9.28
N CYS A 151 5.51 8.42 -9.87
CA CYS A 151 4.52 9.47 -10.16
C CYS A 151 3.26 8.92 -10.84
N GLY A 152 2.07 9.33 -10.37
CA GLY A 152 0.80 8.96 -10.97
C GLY A 152 0.33 7.52 -10.73
N THR A 153 0.96 6.81 -9.79
CA THR A 153 0.53 5.45 -9.42
C THR A 153 -0.80 5.48 -8.66
N SER A 154 -1.68 4.52 -8.95
CA SER A 154 -2.99 4.43 -8.30
C SER A 154 -3.26 3.04 -7.73
N CYS A 155 -3.40 2.95 -6.40
CA CYS A 155 -3.92 1.77 -5.70
C CYS A 155 -5.44 1.92 -5.58
N MET A 156 -6.16 1.41 -6.60
CA MET A 156 -7.62 1.53 -6.69
C MET A 156 -8.30 0.60 -5.69
N ASN A 157 -9.20 1.14 -4.87
CA ASN A 157 -9.81 0.41 -3.74
C ASN A 157 -11.24 -0.09 -3.99
N LEU A 158 -11.88 0.33 -5.08
CA LEU A 158 -13.28 0.06 -5.35
C LEU A 158 -13.50 -0.52 -6.74
N LYS A 159 -14.16 -1.67 -6.82
CA LYS A 159 -14.55 -2.25 -8.11
C LYS A 159 -15.74 -1.48 -8.69
N SER A 160 -15.72 -1.26 -10.01
CA SER A 160 -16.87 -0.68 -10.75
C SER A 160 -18.13 -1.54 -10.62
N ILE A 161 -17.98 -2.86 -10.55
CA ILE A 161 -19.07 -3.79 -10.26
C ILE A 161 -19.29 -3.83 -8.75
N LYS A 162 -20.55 -3.71 -8.30
CA LYS A 162 -20.94 -3.73 -6.88
C LYS A 162 -20.81 -5.13 -6.27
N SER A 163 -19.57 -5.63 -6.16
CA SER A 163 -19.24 -6.92 -5.53
C SER A 163 -18.08 -6.75 -4.56
N PRO A 164 -17.92 -7.62 -3.56
CA PRO A 164 -16.71 -7.65 -2.73
C PRO A 164 -15.45 -7.81 -3.57
N VAL A 165 -14.33 -7.28 -3.03
CA VAL A 165 -13.02 -7.44 -3.65
C VAL A 165 -12.55 -8.87 -3.46
N SER A 166 -11.93 -9.42 -4.49
CA SER A 166 -11.30 -10.74 -4.46
C SER A 166 -9.92 -10.67 -5.05
N ILE A 167 -9.00 -11.48 -4.53
CA ILE A 167 -7.65 -11.62 -5.03
C ILE A 167 -7.62 -12.82 -5.99
N LYS A 168 -7.10 -12.63 -7.19
CA LYS A 168 -6.73 -13.74 -8.09
C LYS A 168 -5.33 -14.21 -7.65
N PHE A 169 -5.26 -15.41 -7.10
CA PHE A 169 -4.03 -16.04 -6.65
C PHE A 169 -3.80 -17.30 -7.50
N PHE A 170 -2.98 -17.18 -8.52
CA PHE A 170 -2.80 -18.18 -9.58
C PHE A 170 -4.15 -18.61 -10.18
N ASP A 171 -4.52 -19.86 -10.03
CA ASP A 171 -5.80 -20.47 -10.48
C ASP A 171 -6.95 -20.29 -9.46
N LYS A 172 -6.64 -19.82 -8.24
CA LYS A 172 -7.60 -19.66 -7.14
C LYS A 172 -8.13 -18.23 -7.08
N LYS A 173 -9.34 -18.08 -6.57
CA LYS A 173 -9.95 -16.79 -6.25
C LYS A 173 -10.23 -16.73 -4.75
N ILE A 174 -9.56 -15.80 -4.09
CA ILE A 174 -9.69 -15.57 -2.64
C ILE A 174 -10.70 -14.44 -2.43
N ASN A 175 -11.77 -14.71 -1.73
CA ASN A 175 -12.74 -13.67 -1.37
C ASN A 175 -12.28 -12.98 -0.09
N THR A 176 -12.12 -11.66 -0.12
CA THR A 176 -11.68 -10.88 1.05
C THR A 176 -12.83 -10.48 1.98
N GLY A 177 -14.08 -10.61 1.54
CA GLY A 177 -15.24 -10.10 2.26
C GLY A 177 -15.39 -8.57 2.23
N LEU A 178 -14.36 -7.84 1.79
CA LEU A 178 -14.31 -6.39 1.82
C LEU A 178 -14.93 -5.77 0.56
N ARG A 179 -15.72 -4.72 0.75
CA ARG A 179 -16.24 -3.91 -0.35
C ARG A 179 -15.19 -2.95 -0.92
N LYS A 180 -14.30 -2.47 -0.05
CA LYS A 180 -13.17 -1.60 -0.38
C LYS A 180 -11.89 -2.27 0.09
N PHE A 181 -10.98 -2.46 -0.83
CA PHE A 181 -9.64 -2.93 -0.59
C PHE A 181 -8.79 -2.60 -1.82
N GLY A 182 -7.73 -1.85 -1.64
CA GLY A 182 -6.81 -1.46 -2.69
C GLY A 182 -5.75 -2.53 -2.96
N SER A 183 -4.57 -2.30 -2.42
CA SER A 183 -3.42 -3.18 -2.68
C SER A 183 -2.65 -3.49 -1.40
N ILE A 184 -1.95 -4.64 -1.40
CA ILE A 184 -0.88 -4.93 -0.46
C ILE A 184 0.42 -4.98 -1.26
N LEU A 185 1.36 -4.13 -0.89
CA LEU A 185 2.70 -4.13 -1.45
C LEU A 185 3.66 -4.62 -0.36
N GLY A 186 4.29 -5.76 -0.60
CA GLY A 186 5.30 -6.31 0.30
C GLY A 186 6.51 -5.38 0.43
N ASP A 187 7.37 -5.66 1.39
CA ASP A 187 8.55 -4.82 1.63
C ASP A 187 9.43 -4.70 0.39
N PHE A 188 10.06 -3.54 0.22
CA PHE A 188 10.97 -3.22 -0.88
C PHE A 188 10.34 -3.32 -2.29
N VAL A 189 9.03 -3.17 -2.40
CA VAL A 189 8.37 -3.09 -3.70
C VAL A 189 8.58 -1.70 -4.29
N ASP A 190 8.94 -1.65 -5.57
CA ASP A 190 9.10 -0.42 -6.35
C ASP A 190 8.12 -0.42 -7.54
N ILE A 191 7.21 0.54 -7.55
CA ILE A 191 6.18 0.66 -8.59
C ILE A 191 6.52 1.82 -9.53
N GLY A 192 6.79 1.50 -10.79
CA GLY A 192 7.03 2.49 -11.83
C GLY A 192 5.82 3.39 -12.10
N GLY A 193 6.09 4.64 -12.45
CA GLY A 193 5.07 5.68 -12.60
C GLY A 193 3.96 5.36 -13.59
N ASN A 194 2.80 6.03 -13.41
CA ASN A 194 1.57 5.83 -14.19
C ASN A 194 1.05 4.38 -14.19
N SER A 195 1.35 3.63 -13.16
CA SER A 195 0.84 2.27 -12.98
C SER A 195 -0.48 2.28 -12.23
N THR A 196 -1.38 1.39 -12.59
CA THR A 196 -2.67 1.20 -11.93
C THR A 196 -2.75 -0.19 -11.32
N LEU A 197 -2.98 -0.24 -10.03
CA LEU A 197 -3.22 -1.46 -9.29
C LEU A 197 -4.73 -1.58 -9.03
N ASN A 198 -5.36 -2.56 -9.64
CA ASN A 198 -6.78 -2.82 -9.46
C ASN A 198 -7.08 -3.30 -8.04
N PRO A 199 -8.32 -3.13 -7.55
CA PRO A 199 -8.72 -3.60 -6.23
C PRO A 199 -8.38 -5.08 -6.00
N GLY A 200 -7.67 -5.37 -4.91
CA GLY A 200 -7.24 -6.71 -4.58
C GLY A 200 -5.90 -7.12 -5.22
N THR A 201 -5.08 -6.17 -5.63
CA THR A 201 -3.71 -6.46 -6.07
C THR A 201 -2.81 -6.70 -4.86
N VAL A 202 -2.05 -7.79 -4.90
CA VAL A 202 -1.03 -8.13 -3.89
C VAL A 202 0.29 -8.32 -4.62
N VAL A 203 1.32 -7.58 -4.21
CA VAL A 203 2.67 -7.67 -4.78
C VAL A 203 3.61 -8.19 -3.72
N GLY A 204 4.27 -9.31 -3.99
CA GLY A 204 5.24 -9.92 -3.09
C GLY A 204 6.50 -9.07 -2.92
N ARG A 205 7.24 -9.32 -1.84
CA ARG A 205 8.44 -8.56 -1.43
C ARG A 205 9.48 -8.45 -2.56
N ASN A 206 10.26 -7.35 -2.52
CA ASN A 206 11.42 -7.17 -3.40
C ASN A 206 11.06 -7.29 -4.90
N THR A 207 9.94 -6.70 -5.29
CA THR A 207 9.42 -6.76 -6.66
C THR A 207 9.42 -5.38 -7.30
N THR A 208 9.90 -5.30 -8.53
CA THR A 208 9.90 -4.07 -9.33
C THR A 208 8.85 -4.17 -10.44
N ILE A 209 8.01 -3.16 -10.54
CA ILE A 209 6.97 -3.03 -11.57
C ILE A 209 7.38 -1.91 -12.53
N TYR A 210 7.41 -2.19 -13.83
CA TYR A 210 7.71 -1.17 -14.84
C TYR A 210 6.56 -0.18 -14.99
N SER A 211 6.92 1.05 -15.36
CA SER A 211 5.97 2.16 -15.56
C SER A 211 4.86 1.81 -16.56
N GLY A 212 3.67 2.39 -16.34
CA GLY A 212 2.50 2.19 -17.20
C GLY A 212 1.86 0.81 -17.07
N SER A 213 2.10 0.09 -15.99
CA SER A 213 1.54 -1.24 -15.78
C SER A 213 0.10 -1.19 -15.27
N LEU A 214 -0.75 -2.10 -15.77
CA LEU A 214 -2.08 -2.37 -15.22
C LEU A 214 -2.08 -3.72 -14.52
N LEU A 215 -2.16 -3.73 -13.20
CA LEU A 215 -1.97 -4.91 -12.37
C LEU A 215 -3.27 -5.38 -11.72
N SER A 216 -3.39 -6.68 -11.49
CA SER A 216 -4.47 -7.29 -10.71
C SER A 216 -4.07 -8.66 -10.18
N GLY A 217 -4.59 -9.03 -9.01
CA GLY A 217 -4.29 -10.30 -8.37
C GLY A 217 -2.91 -10.35 -7.74
N TYR A 218 -2.35 -11.52 -7.56
CA TYR A 218 -1.06 -11.74 -6.92
C TYR A 218 0.10 -11.68 -7.93
N ILE A 219 1.11 -10.92 -7.60
CA ILE A 219 2.40 -10.85 -8.30
C ILE A 219 3.46 -11.43 -7.34
N PRO A 220 4.18 -12.50 -7.75
CA PRO A 220 5.18 -13.14 -6.90
C PRO A 220 6.30 -12.20 -6.47
N GLY A 221 6.84 -12.43 -5.29
CA GLY A 221 8.02 -11.72 -4.79
C GLY A 221 9.29 -12.00 -5.61
N ASN A 222 10.32 -11.16 -5.38
CA ASN A 222 11.63 -11.24 -6.07
C ASN A 222 11.49 -11.25 -7.59
N SER A 223 10.59 -10.46 -8.14
CA SER A 223 10.22 -10.46 -9.55
C SER A 223 10.39 -9.09 -10.20
N ILE A 224 10.53 -9.07 -11.52
CA ILE A 224 10.42 -7.86 -12.32
C ILE A 224 9.23 -8.03 -13.26
N CYS A 225 8.19 -7.23 -13.05
CA CYS A 225 7.01 -7.19 -13.93
C CYS A 225 7.24 -6.15 -15.04
N LYS A 226 7.37 -6.62 -16.27
CA LYS A 226 7.64 -5.79 -17.45
C LYS A 226 6.37 -5.64 -18.29
N THR A 227 5.97 -4.41 -18.56
CA THR A 227 4.91 -4.14 -19.52
C THR A 227 5.47 -4.29 -20.93
N LYS A 228 4.85 -5.17 -21.73
CA LYS A 228 5.14 -5.26 -23.18
C LYS A 228 4.16 -4.35 -23.91
N SER A 229 4.61 -3.21 -24.42
CA SER A 229 3.85 -2.35 -25.33
C SER A 229 4.50 -2.38 -26.70
N SER A 230 3.71 -2.50 -27.76
CA SER A 230 4.16 -2.23 -29.12
C SER A 230 3.77 -0.79 -29.47
N ILE A 231 4.71 -0.04 -30.02
CA ILE A 231 4.44 1.29 -30.57
C ILE A 231 4.38 1.11 -32.09
N GLU A 232 3.27 1.53 -32.68
CA GLU A 232 3.14 1.64 -34.13
C GLU A 232 3.36 3.10 -34.53
N ILE A 233 4.26 3.33 -35.46
CA ILE A 233 4.54 4.65 -36.02
C ILE A 233 3.95 4.69 -37.42
N VAL A 234 2.99 5.58 -37.64
CA VAL A 234 2.35 5.81 -38.92
C VAL A 234 2.62 7.24 -39.38
N GLU A 235 2.64 7.43 -40.72
CA GLU A 235 2.75 8.75 -41.32
C GLU A 235 1.51 9.60 -40.98
N LYS A 236 1.70 10.85 -40.59
CA LYS A 236 0.61 11.78 -40.36
C LYS A 236 0.17 12.36 -41.71
N ILE A 237 -1.03 11.96 -42.17
CA ILE A 237 -1.66 12.50 -43.38
C ILE A 237 -2.27 13.87 -43.09
#